data_b629d7ae876e96dd686c92719bb67b99
#
_entry.id   b629d7ae876e96dd686c92719bb67b99
#
_cell.length_a   1.000
_cell.length_b   1.000
_cell.length_c   1.000
_cell.angle_alpha   90.00
_cell.angle_beta   90.00
_cell.angle_gamma   90.00
#
_symmetry.space_group_name_H-M   'P 1'
#
loop_
_entity.id
_entity.type
_entity.pdbx_description
1 polymer ?
#
loop_
_entity_poly.entity_id
_entity_poly.type
_entity_poly.pdbx_seq_one_letter_code
_entity_poly.pdbx_strand_id
1 'polypeptide(L)'
;MKITSFNPLIVTKDAEPVVKLFEELGFEKRHVKEGISKNNATDIRMKDANGFHVDVTQGTGEWTMIRINVDNLEEAIEFLEARGFHKARHEVAKDTMDTGSSRINIMVSASGTIFAVSQHNKGE
;
A
#
# COMPACT_ATOMS: atom_id res chain seq x y z
N MET A 1 14.17 -11.82 4.88
CA MET A 1 12.82 -11.59 4.37
C MET A 1 12.82 -11.55 2.86
N LYS A 2 11.70 -11.85 2.25
CA LYS A 2 11.56 -11.99 0.81
C LYS A 2 10.44 -11.07 0.31
N ILE A 3 10.69 -10.37 -0.79
CA ILE A 3 9.65 -9.57 -1.43
C ILE A 3 8.77 -10.51 -2.26
N THR A 4 7.46 -10.46 -2.03
CA THR A 4 6.49 -11.32 -2.71
C THR A 4 5.68 -10.57 -3.77
N SER A 5 5.58 -9.23 -3.67
CA SER A 5 5.05 -8.39 -4.73
C SER A 5 5.56 -6.95 -4.57
N PHE A 6 5.45 -6.19 -5.66
CA PHE A 6 6.03 -4.84 -5.73
C PHE A 6 5.23 -4.05 -6.76
N ASN A 7 4.62 -2.94 -6.34
CA ASN A 7 3.79 -2.15 -7.25
C ASN A 7 3.55 -0.73 -6.72
N PRO A 8 3.15 0.20 -7.61
CA PRO A 8 2.74 1.54 -7.17
C PRO A 8 1.48 1.48 -6.31
N LEU A 9 1.41 2.37 -5.32
CA LEU A 9 0.21 2.62 -4.53
C LEU A 9 -0.10 4.10 -4.60
N ILE A 10 -1.27 4.44 -5.10
CA ILE A 10 -1.74 5.82 -5.22
C ILE A 10 -2.85 6.04 -4.19
N VAL A 11 -2.62 6.98 -3.28
CA VAL A 11 -3.63 7.39 -2.30
C VAL A 11 -4.19 8.71 -2.76
N THR A 12 -5.52 8.80 -2.85
CA THR A 12 -6.19 10.01 -3.30
C THR A 12 -7.55 10.19 -2.60
N LYS A 13 -8.00 11.43 -2.52
CA LYS A 13 -9.33 11.74 -1.98
C LYS A 13 -10.45 11.37 -2.96
N ASP A 14 -10.12 11.24 -4.24
CA ASP A 14 -11.09 10.88 -5.28
C ASP A 14 -10.48 9.82 -6.21
N ALA A 15 -10.77 8.56 -5.91
CA ALA A 15 -10.19 7.44 -6.64
C ALA A 15 -10.81 7.21 -8.02
N GLU A 16 -12.04 7.65 -8.25
CA GLU A 16 -12.75 7.33 -9.51
C GLU A 16 -12.00 7.73 -10.77
N PRO A 17 -11.51 8.99 -10.92
CA PRO A 17 -10.77 9.35 -12.13
C PRO A 17 -9.48 8.53 -12.33
N VAL A 18 -8.81 8.17 -11.24
CA VAL A 18 -7.58 7.39 -11.29
C VAL A 18 -7.89 5.96 -11.71
N VAL A 19 -8.93 5.36 -11.16
CA VAL A 19 -9.38 4.02 -11.54
C VAL A 19 -9.76 4.00 -13.03
N LYS A 20 -10.51 4.99 -13.49
CA LYS A 20 -10.88 5.09 -14.91
C LYS A 20 -9.67 5.20 -15.81
N LEU A 21 -8.66 5.99 -15.42
CA LEU A 21 -7.42 6.11 -16.18
C LEU A 21 -6.76 4.73 -16.34
N PHE A 22 -6.64 3.97 -15.28
CA PHE A 22 -6.02 2.65 -15.35
C PHE A 22 -6.86 1.65 -16.11
N GLU A 23 -8.19 1.74 -16.04
CA GLU A 23 -9.06 0.91 -16.87
C GLU A 23 -8.84 1.19 -18.36
N GLU A 24 -8.68 2.45 -18.74
CA GLU A 24 -8.36 2.82 -20.12
C GLU A 24 -6.98 2.33 -20.56
N LEU A 25 -6.05 2.18 -19.62
CA LEU A 25 -4.73 1.61 -19.87
C LEU A 25 -4.73 0.08 -19.92
N GLY A 26 -5.86 -0.56 -19.68
CA GLY A 26 -6.00 -2.01 -19.76
C GLY A 26 -5.97 -2.74 -18.43
N PHE A 27 -6.03 -2.01 -17.32
CA PHE A 27 -6.12 -2.63 -16.00
C PHE A 27 -7.57 -2.97 -15.66
N GLU A 28 -7.76 -4.02 -14.86
CA GLU A 28 -9.07 -4.42 -14.35
C GLU A 28 -9.02 -4.49 -12.84
N LYS A 29 -10.12 -4.15 -12.19
CA LYS A 29 -10.25 -4.31 -10.74
C LYS A 29 -10.22 -5.80 -10.40
N ARG A 30 -9.36 -6.19 -9.46
CA ARG A 30 -9.22 -7.58 -9.01
C ARG A 30 -9.71 -7.75 -7.59
N HIS A 31 -9.58 -6.70 -6.76
CA HIS A 31 -9.94 -6.76 -5.37
C HIS A 31 -10.28 -5.36 -4.89
N VAL A 32 -11.34 -5.25 -4.10
CA VAL A 32 -11.75 -4.00 -3.46
C VAL A 32 -11.90 -4.30 -1.97
N LYS A 33 -11.16 -3.56 -1.13
CA LYS A 33 -11.23 -3.69 0.32
C LYS A 33 -11.66 -2.37 0.92
N GLU A 34 -12.81 -2.36 1.57
CA GLU A 34 -13.39 -1.19 2.22
C GLU A 34 -13.12 -1.20 3.72
N GLY A 35 -13.30 -0.05 4.36
CA GLY A 35 -13.24 0.07 5.81
C GLY A 35 -11.86 -0.08 6.41
N ILE A 36 -10.81 0.36 5.69
CA ILE A 36 -9.43 0.24 6.15
C ILE A 36 -9.11 1.42 7.06
N SER A 37 -8.54 1.13 8.24
CA SER A 37 -8.08 2.09 9.22
C SER A 37 -9.19 2.98 9.78
N LYS A 38 -8.81 3.94 10.61
CA LYS A 38 -9.73 4.90 11.25
C LYS A 38 -10.47 5.79 10.27
N ASN A 39 -9.90 5.97 9.06
CA ASN A 39 -10.47 6.83 8.03
C ASN A 39 -11.43 6.12 7.10
N ASN A 40 -11.67 4.84 7.33
CA ASN A 40 -12.57 4.05 6.49
C ASN A 40 -12.15 4.09 5.00
N ALA A 41 -10.86 3.99 4.75
CA ALA A 41 -10.31 4.03 3.41
C ALA A 41 -10.73 2.81 2.58
N THR A 42 -10.78 2.98 1.26
CA THR A 42 -11.08 1.89 0.32
C THR A 42 -9.87 1.65 -0.56
N ASP A 43 -9.36 0.42 -0.56
CA ASP A 43 -8.24 0.01 -1.39
C ASP A 43 -8.75 -0.79 -2.59
N ILE A 44 -8.36 -0.34 -3.78
CA ILE A 44 -8.76 -0.97 -5.04
C ILE A 44 -7.51 -1.51 -5.71
N ARG A 45 -7.40 -2.84 -5.80
CA ARG A 45 -6.28 -3.47 -6.46
C ARG A 45 -6.62 -3.77 -7.91
N MET A 46 -5.74 -3.33 -8.82
CA MET A 46 -5.93 -3.49 -10.25
C MET A 46 -4.76 -4.24 -10.87
N LYS A 47 -5.02 -4.95 -11.97
CA LYS A 47 -4.04 -5.75 -12.68
C LYS A 47 -4.28 -5.70 -14.17
N ASP A 48 -3.22 -5.62 -14.97
CA ASP A 48 -3.33 -5.70 -16.42
C ASP A 48 -3.04 -7.12 -16.94
N ALA A 49 -3.13 -7.30 -18.27
CA ALA A 49 -2.92 -8.59 -18.91
C ALA A 49 -1.47 -9.09 -18.80
N ASN A 50 -0.51 -8.17 -18.57
CA ASN A 50 0.91 -8.51 -18.43
C ASN A 50 1.30 -8.85 -16.98
N GLY A 51 0.36 -8.74 -16.04
CA GLY A 51 0.63 -9.02 -14.64
C GLY A 51 1.10 -7.82 -13.83
N PHE A 52 1.09 -6.62 -14.39
CA PHE A 52 1.41 -5.41 -13.63
C PHE A 52 0.25 -5.06 -12.71
N HIS A 53 0.60 -4.62 -11.50
CA HIS A 53 -0.37 -4.23 -10.49
C HIS A 53 -0.28 -2.74 -10.19
N VAL A 54 -1.39 -2.17 -9.81
CA VAL A 54 -1.45 -0.86 -9.15
C VAL A 54 -2.54 -0.94 -8.08
N ASP A 55 -2.26 -0.33 -6.93
CA ASP A 55 -3.27 -0.14 -5.89
C ASP A 55 -3.69 1.31 -5.89
N VAL A 56 -5.00 1.56 -5.86
CA VAL A 56 -5.57 2.89 -5.72
C VAL A 56 -6.39 2.91 -4.45
N THR A 57 -6.00 3.76 -3.52
CA THR A 57 -6.67 3.86 -2.22
C THR A 57 -7.38 5.20 -2.13
N GLN A 58 -8.69 5.17 -1.94
CA GLN A 58 -9.45 6.36 -1.63
C GLN A 58 -9.36 6.62 -0.13
N GLY A 59 -8.75 7.74 0.24
CA GLY A 59 -8.49 8.09 1.61
C GLY A 59 -8.58 9.60 1.83
N THR A 60 -7.82 10.10 2.80
CA THR A 60 -7.87 11.49 3.21
C THR A 60 -6.72 12.35 2.72
N GLY A 61 -5.82 11.80 1.91
CA GLY A 61 -4.65 12.50 1.40
C GLY A 61 -4.37 12.23 -0.06
N GLU A 62 -3.29 12.83 -0.55
CA GLU A 62 -2.83 12.71 -1.91
C GLU A 62 -1.36 12.31 -1.88
N TRP A 63 -1.08 11.00 -2.05
CA TRP A 63 0.29 10.47 -2.05
C TRP A 63 0.45 9.40 -3.10
N THR A 64 1.64 9.33 -3.67
CA THR A 64 2.05 8.17 -4.46
C THR A 64 3.22 7.53 -3.74
N MET A 65 3.15 6.23 -3.54
CA MET A 65 4.18 5.49 -2.85
C MET A 65 4.38 4.13 -3.50
N ILE A 66 5.38 3.41 -3.06
CA ILE A 66 5.66 2.06 -3.56
C ILE A 66 5.18 1.07 -2.51
N ARG A 67 4.34 0.12 -2.94
CA ARG A 67 3.91 -0.96 -2.08
C ARG A 67 4.85 -2.15 -2.26
N ILE A 68 5.36 -2.66 -1.14
CA ILE A 68 6.23 -3.83 -1.09
C ILE A 68 5.58 -4.85 -0.18
N ASN A 69 5.17 -5.99 -0.75
CA ASN A 69 4.69 -7.10 0.04
C ASN A 69 5.88 -7.99 0.41
N VAL A 70 5.96 -8.39 1.67
CA VAL A 70 7.06 -9.20 2.18
C VAL A 70 6.51 -10.39 2.97
N ASP A 71 7.35 -11.39 3.19
CA ASP A 71 6.98 -12.56 3.98
C ASP A 71 7.19 -12.37 5.49
N ASN A 72 7.86 -11.28 5.90
CA ASN A 72 8.10 -10.97 7.31
C ASN A 72 8.14 -9.46 7.50
N LEU A 73 7.04 -8.90 7.98
CA LEU A 73 6.89 -7.44 8.14
C LEU A 73 7.88 -6.87 9.16
N GLU A 74 8.02 -7.53 10.31
CA GLU A 74 8.91 -7.05 11.38
C GLU A 74 10.37 -6.99 10.91
N GLU A 75 10.82 -8.01 10.18
CA GLU A 75 12.17 -8.04 9.63
C GLU A 75 12.36 -6.93 8.58
N ALA A 76 11.34 -6.68 7.75
CA ALA A 76 11.40 -5.62 6.75
C ALA A 76 11.49 -4.24 7.41
N ILE A 77 10.72 -4.01 8.48
CA ILE A 77 10.78 -2.75 9.22
C ILE A 77 12.17 -2.54 9.81
N GLU A 78 12.74 -3.55 10.46
CA GLU A 78 14.11 -3.47 11.02
C GLU A 78 15.14 -3.19 9.93
N PHE A 79 15.04 -3.87 8.79
CA PHE A 79 15.92 -3.68 7.64
C PHE A 79 15.90 -2.23 7.16
N LEU A 80 14.73 -1.66 7.04
CA LEU A 80 14.56 -0.28 6.58
C LEU A 80 15.01 0.73 7.64
N GLU A 81 14.70 0.48 8.91
CA GLU A 81 15.14 1.37 10.00
C GLU A 81 16.66 1.45 10.09
N ALA A 82 17.34 0.33 9.88
CA ALA A 82 18.81 0.31 9.86
C ALA A 82 19.39 1.14 8.71
N ARG A 83 18.59 1.51 7.72
CA ARG A 83 19.01 2.27 6.55
C ARG A 83 18.45 3.69 6.50
N GLY A 84 17.97 4.18 7.64
CA GLY A 84 17.52 5.56 7.77
C GLY A 84 16.04 5.79 7.51
N PHE A 85 15.26 4.75 7.27
CA PHE A 85 13.81 4.88 7.22
C PHE A 85 13.24 4.92 8.64
N HIS A 86 12.10 5.55 8.78
CA HIS A 86 11.35 5.56 10.04
C HIS A 86 9.87 5.40 9.72
N LYS A 87 9.10 4.99 10.70
CA LYS A 87 7.64 4.89 10.55
C LYS A 87 7.07 6.28 10.30
N ALA A 88 6.05 6.35 9.44
CA ALA A 88 5.40 7.61 9.12
C ALA A 88 4.85 8.25 10.39
N ARG A 89 4.97 9.58 10.46
CA ARG A 89 4.51 10.36 11.63
C ARG A 89 3.09 10.87 11.48
N HIS A 90 2.50 10.69 10.30
CA HIS A 90 1.12 11.10 10.06
C HIS A 90 0.20 10.30 10.98
N GLU A 91 -0.76 10.97 11.57
CA GLU A 91 -1.64 10.40 12.60
C GLU A 91 -2.30 9.08 12.17
N VAL A 92 -2.66 8.97 10.90
CA VAL A 92 -3.35 7.79 10.36
C VAL A 92 -2.37 6.69 9.93
N ALA A 93 -1.12 7.03 9.61
CA ALA A 93 -0.15 6.12 9.00
C ALA A 93 0.98 5.70 9.94
N LYS A 94 1.07 6.25 11.14
CA LYS A 94 2.18 5.99 12.07
C LYS A 94 2.16 4.58 12.67
N ASP A 95 1.00 3.97 12.75
CA ASP A 95 0.84 2.65 13.34
C ASP A 95 0.69 1.59 12.25
N THR A 96 1.00 0.34 12.60
CA THR A 96 0.73 -0.77 11.70
C THR A 96 -0.79 -0.92 11.55
N MET A 97 -1.24 -0.95 10.30
CA MET A 97 -2.64 -1.12 9.96
C MET A 97 -2.92 -2.58 9.64
N ASP A 98 -4.02 -3.11 10.17
CA ASP A 98 -4.46 -4.46 9.87
C ASP A 98 -5.76 -4.37 9.06
N THR A 99 -5.72 -4.88 7.83
CA THR A 99 -6.87 -4.85 6.92
C THR A 99 -7.72 -6.12 7.02
N GLY A 100 -7.35 -7.06 7.90
CA GLY A 100 -7.96 -8.39 7.97
C GLY A 100 -7.26 -9.39 7.07
N SER A 101 -6.81 -8.99 5.89
CA SER A 101 -6.06 -9.85 4.97
C SER A 101 -4.56 -9.53 4.94
N SER A 102 -4.16 -8.36 5.41
CA SER A 102 -2.77 -7.89 5.40
C SER A 102 -2.51 -6.97 6.59
N ARG A 103 -1.24 -6.91 7.00
CA ARG A 103 -0.76 -5.88 7.92
C ARG A 103 0.14 -4.96 7.13
N ILE A 104 -0.02 -3.64 7.29
CA ILE A 104 0.67 -2.63 6.51
C ILE A 104 1.31 -1.60 7.42
N ASN A 105 2.57 -1.23 7.14
CA ASN A 105 3.23 -0.13 7.82
C ASN A 105 3.83 0.82 6.78
N ILE A 106 3.64 2.11 6.97
CA ILE A 106 4.20 3.13 6.07
C ILE A 106 5.56 3.55 6.61
N MET A 107 6.60 3.44 5.77
CA MET A 107 7.98 3.76 6.11
C MET A 107 8.47 4.89 5.22
N VAL A 108 9.18 5.85 5.80
CA VAL A 108 9.63 7.06 5.10
C VAL A 108 11.12 7.26 5.31
N SER A 109 11.86 7.53 4.23
CA SER A 109 13.28 7.87 4.32
C SER A 109 13.47 9.36 4.62
N ALA A 110 14.71 9.75 4.98
CA ALA A 110 15.04 11.15 5.20
C ALA A 110 14.82 12.02 3.97
N SER A 111 14.98 11.46 2.77
CA SER A 111 14.77 12.16 1.50
C SER A 111 13.32 12.19 1.03
N GLY A 112 12.41 11.51 1.76
CA GLY A 112 10.98 11.53 1.44
C GLY A 112 10.50 10.34 0.61
N THR A 113 11.31 9.32 0.40
CA THR A 113 10.85 8.09 -0.25
C THR A 113 9.88 7.36 0.68
N ILE A 114 8.71 7.00 0.17
CA ILE A 114 7.65 6.38 0.96
C ILE A 114 7.39 4.97 0.47
N PHE A 115 7.45 4.01 1.38
CA PHE A 115 7.09 2.61 1.12
C PHE A 115 5.88 2.22 1.98
N ALA A 116 4.91 1.56 1.36
CA ALA A 116 3.87 0.84 2.09
C ALA A 116 4.32 -0.61 2.18
N VAL A 117 4.82 -1.01 3.34
CA VAL A 117 5.35 -2.36 3.56
C VAL A 117 4.24 -3.21 4.15
N SER A 118 3.94 -4.32 3.49
CA SER A 118 2.80 -5.16 3.89
C SER A 118 3.17 -6.64 3.94
N GLN A 119 2.40 -7.38 4.71
CA GLN A 119 2.51 -8.84 4.81
C GLN A 119 1.09 -9.41 4.85
N HIS A 120 0.83 -10.40 3.99
CA HIS A 120 -0.45 -11.12 4.02
C HIS A 120 -0.59 -11.93 5.31
N ASN A 121 -1.79 -11.93 5.87
CA ASN A 121 -2.14 -12.77 7.01
C ASN A 121 -2.38 -14.19 6.48
N LYS A 122 -1.52 -15.12 6.85
CA LYS A 122 -1.59 -16.50 6.37
C LYS A 122 -2.65 -17.31 7.12
N GLY A 123 -3.30 -18.22 6.39
CA GLY A 123 -4.17 -19.22 6.96
C GLY A 123 -5.50 -18.73 7.49
N GLU A 124 -5.82 -17.50 7.18
CA GLU A 124 -7.03 -16.87 7.68
C GLU A 124 -8.22 -17.02 6.72
#